data_9a951b86c2dde9939a2ad4d043490885
#
_entry.id   9a951b86c2dde9939a2ad4d043490885
#
_cell.length_a   1.000
_cell.length_b   1.000
_cell.length_c   1.000
_cell.angle_alpha   90.00
_cell.angle_beta   90.00
_cell.angle_gamma   90.00
#
_symmetry.space_group_name_H-M   'P 1'
#
loop_
_entity.id
_entity.type
_entity.pdbx_description
1 polymer ?
#
loop_
_entity_poly.entity_id
_entity_poly.type
_entity_poly.pdbx_seq_one_letter_code
_entity_poly.pdbx_strand_id
1 'polypeptide(L)'
;MICERIAQLVEYAVRHRLITEEDRIWATNRLLDAMGEDEYTVPENVCDCDLEEILSSLCDIAAEKGLLGGDGIVYRDLFDTRLMGLLTPAPHEVISEFEKKYSVSPKEATDWFYDFSRSTDYIRTYRVKKDMKWVYPSEFGDIDITINLSKPEKDPKAIAAAKNAPQSGYPKCALCAENEGYAGNLRSAARENHRIIPITLGGERWYLQYSPYVYYNEHCIALSGEHRPMKINRALFEKMLDFVTIFPHYFIGSNADLPIVGGSILSHDHMQGGRYEFAMERAEIARNISFDGFENVEAGIVEWPLSVIRLRSDDRGAIADLAEKILTEWRGYTDATAFVFAETDGVPHNTITPIARRRGEKFELDLVLRNNITTEEHPLGVYHPHADKHNIKKENIGLIEVMGLAVLPARLKTEMALLKEAILSGADISADERISKHAKWFEAFKDKYVFTEADTEEILKGEIGKTFTAVLCDAGVYKRTEEGEEAMMRFVRHCDGK
;
A
#
# COMPACT_ATOMS: atom_id res chain seq x y z
N MET A 1 -14.79 -35.04 11.83
CA MET A 1 -14.13 -34.01 10.95
C MET A 1 -14.54 -32.57 11.35
N ILE A 2 -15.84 -32.18 11.33
CA ILE A 2 -16.24 -30.80 11.66
C ILE A 2 -15.93 -30.42 13.12
N CYS A 3 -16.29 -31.27 14.09
CA CYS A 3 -16.02 -31.02 15.52
C CYS A 3 -14.49 -30.85 15.78
N GLU A 4 -13.67 -31.61 15.09
CA GLU A 4 -12.22 -31.52 15.19
C GLU A 4 -11.70 -30.16 14.65
N ARG A 5 -12.18 -29.72 13.48
CA ARG A 5 -11.81 -28.41 12.91
C ARG A 5 -12.28 -27.25 13.78
N ILE A 6 -13.49 -27.34 14.37
CA ILE A 6 -13.97 -26.36 15.35
C ILE A 6 -13.05 -26.34 16.59
N ALA A 7 -12.71 -27.52 17.14
CA ALA A 7 -11.80 -27.59 18.27
C ALA A 7 -10.42 -27.01 17.97
N GLN A 8 -9.86 -27.28 16.78
CA GLN A 8 -8.59 -26.71 16.32
C GLN A 8 -8.67 -25.18 16.20
N LEU A 9 -9.77 -24.64 15.66
CA LEU A 9 -9.95 -23.19 15.54
C LEU A 9 -10.09 -22.52 16.91
N VAL A 10 -10.80 -23.13 17.85
CA VAL A 10 -10.92 -22.65 19.24
C VAL A 10 -9.55 -22.69 19.95
N GLU A 11 -8.80 -23.79 19.79
CA GLU A 11 -7.44 -23.92 20.32
C GLU A 11 -6.50 -22.85 19.75
N TYR A 12 -6.58 -22.61 18.44
CA TYR A 12 -5.85 -21.53 17.78
C TYR A 12 -6.17 -20.17 18.42
N ALA A 13 -7.46 -19.87 18.64
CA ALA A 13 -7.89 -18.59 19.18
C ALA A 13 -7.40 -18.38 20.64
N VAL A 14 -7.40 -19.42 21.47
CA VAL A 14 -6.86 -19.37 22.84
C VAL A 14 -5.33 -19.16 22.81
N ARG A 15 -4.62 -19.94 22.01
CA ARG A 15 -3.15 -19.85 21.86
C ARG A 15 -2.71 -18.47 21.41
N HIS A 16 -3.45 -17.86 20.48
CA HIS A 16 -3.19 -16.52 19.98
C HIS A 16 -3.84 -15.40 20.81
N ARG A 17 -4.44 -15.75 21.97
CA ARG A 17 -5.04 -14.80 22.92
C ARG A 17 -6.16 -13.94 22.29
N LEU A 18 -6.86 -14.48 21.32
CA LEU A 18 -8.07 -13.86 20.78
C LEU A 18 -9.25 -14.07 21.72
N ILE A 19 -9.28 -15.20 22.43
CA ILE A 19 -10.23 -15.54 23.49
C ILE A 19 -9.46 -16.13 24.68
N THR A 20 -10.11 -16.22 25.84
CA THR A 20 -9.55 -16.85 27.04
C THR A 20 -9.96 -18.33 27.16
N GLU A 21 -9.39 -19.06 28.11
CA GLU A 21 -9.81 -20.45 28.41
C GLU A 21 -11.29 -20.55 28.82
N GLU A 22 -11.78 -19.54 29.53
CA GLU A 22 -13.15 -19.45 29.97
C GLU A 22 -14.15 -19.30 28.82
N ASP A 23 -13.70 -18.79 27.67
CA ASP A 23 -14.53 -18.57 26.49
C ASP A 23 -14.71 -19.81 25.60
N ARG A 24 -13.97 -20.90 25.84
CA ARG A 24 -13.95 -22.09 24.95
C ARG A 24 -15.32 -22.62 24.60
N ILE A 25 -16.15 -22.83 25.61
CA ILE A 25 -17.50 -23.39 25.40
C ILE A 25 -18.38 -22.43 24.61
N TRP A 26 -18.33 -21.16 24.96
CA TRP A 26 -19.08 -20.11 24.27
C TRP A 26 -18.63 -19.98 22.79
N ALA A 27 -17.33 -19.97 22.52
CA ALA A 27 -16.76 -19.91 21.18
C ALA A 27 -17.14 -21.15 20.36
N THR A 28 -17.02 -22.35 20.93
CA THR A 28 -17.44 -23.59 20.29
C THR A 28 -18.91 -23.53 19.86
N ASN A 29 -19.80 -23.10 20.77
CA ASN A 29 -21.22 -23.01 20.45
C ASN A 29 -21.55 -22.01 19.36
N ARG A 30 -20.84 -20.90 19.30
CA ARG A 30 -20.98 -19.89 18.21
C ARG A 30 -20.51 -20.43 16.87
N LEU A 31 -19.40 -21.18 16.85
CA LEU A 31 -18.92 -21.82 15.65
C LEU A 31 -19.85 -22.95 15.17
N LEU A 32 -20.43 -23.74 16.08
CA LEU A 32 -21.47 -24.74 15.76
C LEU A 32 -22.66 -24.07 15.07
N ASP A 33 -23.20 -23.00 15.66
CA ASP A 33 -24.31 -22.24 15.08
C ASP A 33 -23.96 -21.73 13.66
N ALA A 34 -22.78 -21.14 13.50
CA ALA A 34 -22.32 -20.64 12.18
C ALA A 34 -22.16 -21.75 11.13
N MET A 35 -21.82 -22.97 11.57
CA MET A 35 -21.66 -24.15 10.73
C MET A 35 -22.97 -24.95 10.56
N GLY A 36 -24.07 -24.53 11.19
CA GLY A 36 -25.35 -25.21 11.16
C GLY A 36 -25.28 -26.62 11.78
N GLU A 37 -24.63 -26.74 12.93
CA GLU A 37 -24.47 -27.99 13.69
C GLU A 37 -25.18 -27.86 15.03
N ASP A 38 -25.97 -28.89 15.38
CA ASP A 38 -26.69 -28.98 16.64
C ASP A 38 -25.97 -29.88 17.67
N GLU A 39 -25.00 -30.68 17.24
CA GLU A 39 -24.29 -31.63 18.08
C GLU A 39 -22.77 -31.40 18.05
N TYR A 40 -22.12 -31.63 19.19
CA TYR A 40 -20.68 -31.55 19.33
C TYR A 40 -20.10 -32.76 20.04
N THR A 41 -19.22 -33.46 19.38
CA THR A 41 -18.41 -34.52 19.98
C THR A 41 -17.01 -33.96 20.27
N VAL A 42 -16.65 -33.91 21.54
CA VAL A 42 -15.29 -33.43 21.94
C VAL A 42 -14.23 -34.38 21.36
N PRO A 43 -13.30 -33.90 20.54
CA PRO A 43 -12.23 -34.74 20.00
C PRO A 43 -11.31 -35.24 21.12
N GLU A 44 -10.85 -36.48 21.03
CA GLU A 44 -9.91 -37.07 22.01
C GLU A 44 -8.56 -36.35 22.01
N ASN A 45 -8.10 -35.92 20.82
CA ASN A 45 -6.86 -35.15 20.61
C ASN A 45 -7.11 -34.02 19.63
N VAL A 46 -6.60 -32.83 19.94
CA VAL A 46 -6.63 -31.67 19.04
C VAL A 46 -5.19 -31.46 18.53
N CYS A 47 -4.95 -31.91 17.31
CA CYS A 47 -3.66 -31.73 16.66
C CYS A 47 -3.44 -30.25 16.28
N ASP A 48 -2.20 -29.78 16.38
CA ASP A 48 -1.81 -28.47 15.83
C ASP A 48 -1.94 -28.50 14.31
N CYS A 49 -2.55 -27.47 13.74
CA CYS A 49 -2.80 -27.36 12.32
C CYS A 49 -2.73 -25.88 11.92
N ASP A 50 -2.26 -25.62 10.70
CA ASP A 50 -2.19 -24.26 10.15
C ASP A 50 -3.59 -23.66 9.99
N LEU A 51 -3.73 -22.36 10.31
CA LEU A 51 -5.00 -21.64 10.21
C LEU A 51 -5.60 -21.72 8.80
N GLU A 52 -4.77 -21.63 7.74
CA GLU A 52 -5.22 -21.76 6.34
C GLU A 52 -5.92 -23.12 6.12
N GLU A 53 -5.36 -24.21 6.65
CA GLU A 53 -5.93 -25.55 6.52
C GLU A 53 -7.24 -25.68 7.30
N ILE A 54 -7.29 -25.16 8.53
CA ILE A 54 -8.50 -25.19 9.37
C ILE A 54 -9.63 -24.45 8.67
N LEU A 55 -9.40 -23.19 8.26
CA LEU A 55 -10.42 -22.36 7.63
C LEU A 55 -10.82 -22.90 6.24
N SER A 56 -9.87 -23.40 5.44
CA SER A 56 -10.17 -24.02 4.16
C SER A 56 -11.10 -25.23 4.33
N SER A 57 -10.79 -26.12 5.27
CA SER A 57 -11.61 -27.30 5.58
C SER A 57 -13.01 -26.94 6.06
N LEU A 58 -13.14 -25.93 6.95
CA LEU A 58 -14.45 -25.44 7.41
C LEU A 58 -15.25 -24.82 6.26
N CYS A 59 -14.60 -24.06 5.35
CA CYS A 59 -15.25 -23.55 4.15
C CYS A 59 -15.69 -24.65 3.17
N ASP A 60 -14.93 -25.75 3.03
CA ASP A 60 -15.33 -26.90 2.20
C ASP A 60 -16.60 -27.56 2.76
N ILE A 61 -16.63 -27.81 4.08
CA ILE A 61 -17.81 -28.35 4.76
C ILE A 61 -19.00 -27.39 4.61
N ALA A 62 -18.78 -26.09 4.77
CA ALA A 62 -19.83 -25.07 4.61
C ALA A 62 -20.36 -25.01 3.16
N ALA A 63 -19.50 -25.22 2.15
CA ALA A 63 -19.90 -25.31 0.76
C ALA A 63 -20.79 -26.54 0.50
N GLU A 64 -20.40 -27.72 1.00
CA GLU A 64 -21.20 -28.96 0.92
C GLU A 64 -22.59 -28.80 1.56
N LYS A 65 -22.69 -28.03 2.65
CA LYS A 65 -23.94 -27.72 3.33
C LYS A 65 -24.74 -26.57 2.70
N GLY A 66 -24.20 -25.90 1.66
CA GLY A 66 -24.85 -24.75 1.02
C GLY A 66 -24.85 -23.46 1.85
N LEU A 67 -23.97 -23.33 2.86
CA LEU A 67 -23.90 -22.18 3.76
C LEU A 67 -23.17 -20.97 3.18
N LEU A 68 -22.35 -21.15 2.11
CA LEU A 68 -21.56 -20.06 1.52
C LEU A 68 -22.39 -19.07 0.70
N GLY A 69 -23.58 -19.45 0.23
CA GLY A 69 -24.43 -18.62 -0.63
C GLY A 69 -23.99 -18.52 -2.09
N GLY A 70 -22.87 -19.17 -2.48
CA GLY A 70 -22.36 -19.24 -3.85
C GLY A 70 -20.94 -19.80 -3.91
N ASP A 71 -20.42 -19.89 -5.16
CA ASP A 71 -19.11 -20.46 -5.44
C ASP A 71 -18.03 -19.39 -5.60
N GLY A 72 -16.80 -19.75 -5.27
CA GLY A 72 -15.60 -18.96 -5.51
C GLY A 72 -15.03 -18.27 -4.26
N ILE A 73 -13.87 -17.66 -4.47
CA ILE A 73 -13.03 -17.13 -3.38
C ILE A 73 -13.73 -16.03 -2.56
N VAL A 74 -14.58 -15.21 -3.19
CA VAL A 74 -15.28 -14.12 -2.49
C VAL A 74 -16.24 -14.65 -1.44
N TYR A 75 -16.99 -15.71 -1.74
CA TYR A 75 -17.93 -16.33 -0.79
C TYR A 75 -17.17 -17.02 0.35
N ARG A 76 -16.06 -17.67 0.03
CA ARG A 76 -15.18 -18.26 1.06
C ARG A 76 -14.60 -17.19 1.97
N ASP A 77 -14.13 -16.07 1.41
CA ASP A 77 -13.59 -14.94 2.18
C ASP A 77 -14.64 -14.26 3.07
N LEU A 78 -15.90 -14.24 2.67
CA LEU A 78 -16.98 -13.76 3.51
C LEU A 78 -17.22 -14.72 4.69
N PHE A 79 -17.19 -16.01 4.43
CA PHE A 79 -17.51 -17.03 5.45
C PHE A 79 -16.38 -17.24 6.45
N ASP A 80 -15.13 -17.39 5.99
CA ASP A 80 -14.00 -17.57 6.89
C ASP A 80 -13.75 -16.32 7.76
N THR A 81 -13.95 -15.11 7.19
CA THR A 81 -13.89 -13.85 7.96
C THR A 81 -14.98 -13.81 9.03
N ARG A 82 -16.19 -14.33 8.74
CA ARG A 82 -17.26 -14.48 9.74
C ARG A 82 -16.83 -15.41 10.88
N LEU A 83 -16.26 -16.60 10.57
CA LEU A 83 -15.78 -17.52 11.59
C LEU A 83 -14.73 -16.87 12.49
N MET A 84 -13.75 -16.18 11.91
CA MET A 84 -12.74 -15.45 12.67
C MET A 84 -13.33 -14.27 13.47
N GLY A 85 -14.33 -13.59 12.91
CA GLY A 85 -15.06 -12.51 13.61
C GLY A 85 -15.74 -12.97 14.90
N LEU A 86 -16.22 -14.21 14.93
CA LEU A 86 -16.82 -14.80 16.16
C LEU A 86 -15.81 -14.96 17.29
N LEU A 87 -14.52 -15.03 16.97
CA LEU A 87 -13.41 -15.24 17.90
C LEU A 87 -12.59 -13.95 18.15
N THR A 88 -12.92 -12.87 17.45
CA THR A 88 -12.19 -11.61 17.55
C THR A 88 -12.71 -10.75 18.70
N PRO A 89 -11.87 -10.30 19.64
CA PRO A 89 -12.26 -9.45 20.76
C PRO A 89 -13.03 -8.19 20.33
N ALA A 90 -13.87 -7.65 21.22
CA ALA A 90 -14.61 -6.43 20.97
C ALA A 90 -13.66 -5.21 20.80
N PRO A 91 -14.05 -4.15 20.06
CA PRO A 91 -13.20 -2.99 19.84
C PRO A 91 -12.64 -2.37 21.12
N HIS A 92 -13.44 -2.24 22.18
CA HIS A 92 -13.01 -1.63 23.45
C HIS A 92 -11.91 -2.45 24.16
N GLU A 93 -11.92 -3.77 24.03
CA GLU A 93 -10.91 -4.66 24.61
C GLU A 93 -9.57 -4.48 23.87
N VAL A 94 -9.63 -4.43 22.52
CA VAL A 94 -8.45 -4.21 21.67
C VAL A 94 -7.84 -2.83 21.92
N ILE A 95 -8.65 -1.78 22.02
CA ILE A 95 -8.20 -0.43 22.34
C ILE A 95 -7.56 -0.39 23.73
N SER A 96 -8.18 -0.99 24.73
CA SER A 96 -7.66 -1.02 26.10
C SER A 96 -6.30 -1.73 26.19
N GLU A 97 -6.13 -2.86 25.50
CA GLU A 97 -4.84 -3.59 25.48
C GLU A 97 -3.78 -2.80 24.69
N PHE A 98 -4.17 -2.14 23.59
CA PHE A 98 -3.25 -1.25 22.86
C PHE A 98 -2.75 -0.11 23.74
N GLU A 99 -3.63 0.60 24.45
CA GLU A 99 -3.29 1.70 25.36
C GLU A 99 -2.38 1.25 26.50
N LYS A 100 -2.67 0.09 27.07
CA LYS A 100 -1.81 -0.54 28.10
C LYS A 100 -0.41 -0.80 27.58
N LYS A 101 -0.26 -1.33 26.36
CA LYS A 101 1.06 -1.55 25.75
C LYS A 101 1.72 -0.24 25.35
N TYR A 102 0.94 0.72 24.88
CA TYR A 102 1.45 2.06 24.53
C TYR A 102 2.02 2.78 25.76
N SER A 103 1.48 2.54 26.94
CA SER A 103 2.05 3.07 28.19
C SER A 103 3.45 2.53 28.51
N VAL A 104 3.83 1.39 27.94
CA VAL A 104 5.20 0.86 28.00
C VAL A 104 6.07 1.47 26.92
N SER A 105 5.64 1.33 25.66
CA SER A 105 6.26 2.01 24.51
C SER A 105 5.33 2.01 23.29
N PRO A 106 5.43 3.04 22.41
CA PRO A 106 4.73 3.04 21.13
C PRO A 106 5.02 1.79 20.29
N LYS A 107 6.27 1.33 20.31
CA LYS A 107 6.70 0.14 19.56
C LYS A 107 6.04 -1.13 20.07
N GLU A 108 5.96 -1.33 21.39
CA GLU A 108 5.29 -2.52 21.94
C GLU A 108 3.80 -2.56 21.59
N ALA A 109 3.13 -1.42 21.56
CA ALA A 109 1.73 -1.32 21.16
C ALA A 109 1.53 -1.70 19.68
N THR A 110 2.37 -1.17 18.79
CA THR A 110 2.29 -1.45 17.34
C THR A 110 2.69 -2.87 17.01
N ASP A 111 3.74 -3.43 17.65
CA ASP A 111 4.14 -4.82 17.49
C ASP A 111 2.98 -5.76 17.86
N TRP A 112 2.35 -5.53 19.02
CA TRP A 112 1.19 -6.32 19.46
C TRP A 112 0.00 -6.19 18.51
N PHE A 113 -0.34 -4.97 18.08
CA PHE A 113 -1.50 -4.75 17.21
C PHE A 113 -1.28 -5.32 15.80
N TYR A 114 -0.04 -5.35 15.32
CA TYR A 114 0.32 -6.04 14.08
C TYR A 114 0.16 -7.55 14.21
N ASP A 115 0.68 -8.15 15.30
CA ASP A 115 0.51 -9.57 15.59
C ASP A 115 -0.96 -9.94 15.80
N PHE A 116 -1.74 -9.09 16.48
CA PHE A 116 -3.19 -9.25 16.62
C PHE A 116 -3.86 -9.27 15.23
N SER A 117 -3.54 -8.33 14.34
CA SER A 117 -4.12 -8.26 13.00
C SER A 117 -3.77 -9.47 12.13
N ARG A 118 -2.65 -10.13 12.39
CA ARG A 118 -2.26 -11.41 11.77
C ARG A 118 -3.02 -12.57 12.40
N SER A 119 -3.14 -12.59 13.71
CA SER A 119 -3.80 -13.67 14.46
C SER A 119 -5.31 -13.71 14.20
N THR A 120 -5.95 -12.58 13.94
CA THR A 120 -7.37 -12.53 13.54
C THR A 120 -7.61 -12.92 12.08
N ASP A 121 -6.58 -13.29 11.31
CA ASP A 121 -6.65 -13.53 9.86
C ASP A 121 -7.11 -12.29 9.05
N TYR A 122 -7.11 -11.10 9.64
CA TYR A 122 -7.31 -9.88 8.89
C TYR A 122 -6.15 -9.66 7.90
N ILE A 123 -4.93 -9.91 8.33
CA ILE A 123 -3.76 -10.06 7.47
C ILE A 123 -3.55 -11.54 7.18
N ARG A 124 -3.94 -11.98 6.00
CA ARG A 124 -3.80 -13.37 5.54
C ARG A 124 -2.36 -13.68 5.20
N THR A 125 -1.55 -14.00 6.20
CA THR A 125 -0.09 -14.18 6.07
C THR A 125 0.29 -15.24 5.05
N TYR A 126 -0.51 -16.30 4.91
CA TYR A 126 -0.32 -17.36 3.91
C TYR A 126 -0.54 -16.89 2.46
N ARG A 127 -1.37 -15.85 2.25
CA ARG A 127 -1.50 -15.21 0.92
C ARG A 127 -0.32 -14.29 0.66
N VAL A 128 0.09 -13.49 1.65
CA VAL A 128 1.24 -12.57 1.56
C VAL A 128 2.53 -13.33 1.27
N LYS A 129 2.73 -14.53 1.83
CA LYS A 129 3.87 -15.41 1.55
C LYS A 129 3.99 -15.84 0.09
N LYS A 130 2.91 -15.74 -0.70
CA LYS A 130 2.91 -16.08 -2.14
C LYS A 130 3.44 -14.95 -3.02
N ASP A 131 3.56 -13.72 -2.49
CA ASP A 131 4.11 -12.58 -3.23
C ASP A 131 5.56 -12.87 -3.64
N MET A 132 5.89 -12.49 -4.88
CA MET A 132 7.26 -12.59 -5.37
C MET A 132 7.98 -11.28 -5.07
N LYS A 133 9.13 -11.34 -4.39
CA LYS A 133 9.90 -10.17 -3.95
C LYS A 133 11.37 -10.35 -4.29
N TRP A 134 11.98 -9.29 -4.82
CA TRP A 134 13.43 -9.20 -5.03
C TRP A 134 13.89 -7.76 -5.00
N VAL A 135 15.20 -7.55 -4.92
CA VAL A 135 15.84 -6.24 -4.93
C VAL A 135 16.54 -6.05 -6.28
N TYR A 136 16.40 -4.87 -6.88
CA TYR A 136 17.14 -4.47 -8.06
C TYR A 136 18.12 -3.33 -7.70
N PRO A 137 19.45 -3.54 -7.87
CA PRO A 137 20.44 -2.50 -7.65
C PRO A 137 20.40 -1.51 -8.82
N SER A 138 19.83 -0.33 -8.56
CA SER A 138 19.80 0.77 -9.54
C SER A 138 20.90 1.80 -9.27
N GLU A 139 21.07 2.72 -10.19
CA GLU A 139 21.95 3.89 -10.02
C GLU A 139 21.53 4.83 -8.87
N PHE A 140 20.24 4.73 -8.44
CA PHE A 140 19.66 5.49 -7.33
C PHE A 140 19.60 4.69 -6.02
N GLY A 141 20.25 3.53 -5.97
CA GLY A 141 20.21 2.60 -4.84
C GLY A 141 19.30 1.40 -5.08
N ASP A 142 19.17 0.57 -4.06
CA ASP A 142 18.44 -0.70 -4.10
C ASP A 142 16.92 -0.45 -4.14
N ILE A 143 16.28 -0.79 -5.26
CA ILE A 143 14.83 -0.70 -5.47
C ILE A 143 14.19 -2.04 -5.16
N ASP A 144 13.16 -2.02 -4.31
CA ASP A 144 12.38 -3.20 -3.97
C ASP A 144 11.33 -3.47 -5.05
N ILE A 145 11.25 -4.72 -5.53
CA ILE A 145 10.27 -5.13 -6.53
C ILE A 145 9.36 -6.20 -5.93
N THR A 146 8.07 -6.01 -6.05
CA THR A 146 7.06 -6.96 -5.59
C THR A 146 6.03 -7.22 -6.68
N ILE A 147 5.83 -8.49 -7.06
CA ILE A 147 4.62 -8.93 -7.77
C ILE A 147 3.62 -9.34 -6.69
N ASN A 148 2.58 -8.54 -6.51
CA ASN A 148 1.60 -8.76 -5.45
C ASN A 148 0.58 -9.81 -5.86
N LEU A 149 0.57 -10.94 -5.15
CA LEU A 149 -0.35 -12.08 -5.34
C LEU A 149 -1.38 -12.18 -4.19
N SER A 150 -1.21 -11.38 -3.15
CA SER A 150 -2.07 -11.41 -1.96
C SER A 150 -3.42 -10.71 -2.17
N LYS A 151 -3.50 -9.79 -3.14
CA LYS A 151 -4.74 -9.16 -3.57
C LYS A 151 -5.47 -10.09 -4.55
N PRO A 152 -6.60 -10.72 -4.17
CA PRO A 152 -7.30 -11.62 -5.07
C PRO A 152 -7.78 -10.88 -6.31
N GLU A 153 -7.47 -11.42 -7.49
CA GLU A 153 -8.10 -10.98 -8.73
C GLU A 153 -9.56 -11.41 -8.71
N LYS A 154 -10.46 -10.48 -8.97
CA LYS A 154 -11.89 -10.80 -9.01
C LYS A 154 -12.19 -11.64 -10.24
N ASP A 155 -12.72 -12.84 -10.02
CA ASP A 155 -13.27 -13.68 -11.07
C ASP A 155 -14.32 -12.89 -11.90
N PRO A 156 -14.34 -13.00 -13.25
CA PRO A 156 -15.36 -12.39 -14.10
C PRO A 156 -16.80 -12.65 -13.65
N LYS A 157 -17.10 -13.86 -13.13
CA LYS A 157 -18.41 -14.18 -12.55
C LYS A 157 -18.69 -13.40 -11.28
N ALA A 158 -17.70 -13.24 -10.40
CA ALA A 158 -17.82 -12.43 -9.18
C ALA A 158 -17.99 -10.95 -9.50
N ILE A 159 -17.31 -10.43 -10.53
CA ILE A 159 -17.49 -9.06 -11.04
C ILE A 159 -18.93 -8.86 -11.54
N ALA A 160 -19.45 -9.81 -12.35
CA ALA A 160 -20.81 -9.76 -12.88
C ALA A 160 -21.85 -9.82 -11.75
N ALA A 161 -21.69 -10.72 -10.78
CA ALA A 161 -22.54 -10.84 -9.60
C ALA A 161 -22.53 -9.56 -8.76
N ALA A 162 -21.34 -9.00 -8.51
CA ALA A 162 -21.19 -7.73 -7.80
C ALA A 162 -21.87 -6.56 -8.53
N LYS A 163 -21.81 -6.51 -9.88
CA LYS A 163 -22.49 -5.49 -10.68
C LYS A 163 -24.01 -5.51 -10.50
N ASN A 164 -24.59 -6.69 -10.34
CA ASN A 164 -26.04 -6.90 -10.17
C ASN A 164 -26.50 -6.87 -8.71
N ALA A 165 -25.59 -6.87 -7.73
CA ALA A 165 -25.94 -6.82 -6.31
C ALA A 165 -26.48 -5.42 -5.93
N PRO A 166 -27.39 -5.31 -4.94
CA PRO A 166 -27.87 -4.02 -4.44
C PRO A 166 -26.70 -3.11 -4.02
N GLN A 167 -26.81 -1.83 -4.35
CA GLN A 167 -25.80 -0.85 -3.92
C GLN A 167 -26.15 -0.37 -2.51
N SER A 168 -25.25 -0.60 -1.56
CA SER A 168 -25.35 -0.06 -0.20
C SER A 168 -24.50 1.21 -0.10
N GLY A 169 -25.04 2.22 0.59
CA GLY A 169 -24.28 3.41 0.99
C GLY A 169 -23.54 3.25 2.31
N TYR A 170 -23.51 2.02 2.87
CA TYR A 170 -22.83 1.70 4.14
C TYR A 170 -22.02 0.41 4.02
N PRO A 171 -20.71 0.46 4.37
CA PRO A 171 -19.89 1.65 4.56
C PRO A 171 -19.76 2.47 3.24
N LYS A 172 -19.54 3.77 3.32
CA LYS A 172 -19.41 4.63 2.13
C LYS A 172 -18.20 4.28 1.26
N CYS A 173 -17.08 3.88 1.88
CA CYS A 173 -15.87 3.39 1.18
C CYS A 173 -15.09 2.40 2.06
N ALA A 174 -14.03 1.80 1.48
CA ALA A 174 -13.19 0.82 2.17
C ALA A 174 -12.37 1.37 3.34
N LEU A 175 -12.27 2.70 3.48
CA LEU A 175 -11.53 3.38 4.55
C LEU A 175 -12.44 3.98 5.65
N CYS A 176 -13.77 3.83 5.55
CA CYS A 176 -14.66 4.31 6.59
C CYS A 176 -14.53 3.45 7.86
N ALA A 177 -14.58 4.10 9.04
CA ALA A 177 -14.54 3.41 10.33
C ALA A 177 -15.66 2.36 10.48
N GLU A 178 -16.79 2.56 9.79
CA GLU A 178 -17.92 1.62 9.72
C GLU A 178 -17.57 0.27 9.10
N ASN A 179 -16.37 0.09 8.54
CA ASN A 179 -15.89 -1.22 8.13
C ASN A 179 -15.52 -2.12 9.34
N GLU A 180 -15.22 -1.56 10.52
CA GLU A 180 -14.91 -2.35 11.70
C GLU A 180 -16.09 -3.27 12.06
N GLY A 181 -15.86 -4.59 12.04
CA GLY A 181 -16.89 -5.59 12.31
C GLY A 181 -17.94 -5.78 11.19
N TYR A 182 -17.76 -5.17 10.02
CA TYR A 182 -18.70 -5.28 8.91
C TYR A 182 -18.65 -6.66 8.24
N ALA A 183 -19.81 -7.29 8.06
CA ALA A 183 -19.91 -8.64 7.48
C ALA A 183 -19.49 -8.73 6.02
N GLY A 184 -19.46 -7.60 5.33
CA GLY A 184 -19.15 -7.59 3.91
C GLY A 184 -20.28 -8.02 3.00
N ASN A 185 -20.02 -8.04 1.71
CA ASN A 185 -20.88 -8.54 0.65
C ASN A 185 -20.08 -8.72 -0.63
N LEU A 186 -20.71 -9.08 -1.76
CA LEU A 186 -20.01 -9.28 -3.04
C LEU A 186 -19.28 -8.04 -3.58
N ARG A 187 -19.62 -6.83 -3.10
CA ARG A 187 -18.98 -5.56 -3.50
C ARG A 187 -17.97 -5.07 -2.48
N SER A 188 -18.20 -5.35 -1.21
CA SER A 188 -17.41 -4.87 -0.08
C SER A 188 -16.83 -6.04 0.70
N ALA A 189 -15.53 -6.00 0.96
CA ALA A 189 -14.86 -7.06 1.69
C ALA A 189 -15.42 -7.22 3.11
N ALA A 190 -15.49 -8.46 3.60
CA ALA A 190 -15.76 -8.74 5.00
C ALA A 190 -14.66 -8.17 5.91
N ARG A 191 -15.06 -7.70 7.09
CA ARG A 191 -14.24 -7.04 8.10
C ARG A 191 -14.64 -7.41 9.53
N GLU A 192 -15.33 -8.53 9.74
CA GLU A 192 -15.79 -8.95 11.08
C GLU A 192 -14.62 -9.18 12.04
N ASN A 193 -13.47 -9.61 11.50
CA ASN A 193 -12.20 -9.82 12.19
C ASN A 193 -11.26 -8.59 12.20
N HIS A 194 -11.71 -7.44 11.72
CA HIS A 194 -10.94 -6.20 11.64
C HIS A 194 -11.21 -5.29 12.84
N ARG A 195 -10.14 -4.68 13.37
CA ARG A 195 -10.21 -3.65 14.43
C ARG A 195 -9.35 -2.45 14.05
N ILE A 196 -9.73 -1.30 14.59
CA ILE A 196 -9.04 -0.03 14.36
C ILE A 196 -8.72 0.64 15.71
N ILE A 197 -7.60 1.34 15.78
CA ILE A 197 -7.16 2.04 16.99
C ILE A 197 -7.41 3.54 16.82
N PRO A 198 -8.18 4.19 17.70
CA PRO A 198 -8.37 5.62 17.67
C PRO A 198 -7.08 6.35 18.01
N ILE A 199 -6.73 7.37 17.21
CA ILE A 199 -5.61 8.27 17.43
C ILE A 199 -6.07 9.72 17.23
N THR A 200 -5.32 10.68 17.73
CA THR A 200 -5.61 12.11 17.55
C THR A 200 -4.51 12.73 16.70
N LEU A 201 -4.87 13.31 15.55
CA LEU A 201 -3.95 14.02 14.66
C LEU A 201 -4.54 15.41 14.36
N GLY A 202 -3.77 16.47 14.58
CA GLY A 202 -4.23 17.85 14.42
C GLY A 202 -5.46 18.18 15.27
N GLY A 203 -5.60 17.55 16.43
CA GLY A 203 -6.77 17.71 17.32
C GLY A 203 -8.05 17.00 16.84
N GLU A 204 -8.00 16.27 15.71
CA GLU A 204 -9.13 15.55 15.12
C GLU A 204 -9.06 14.05 15.41
N ARG A 205 -10.21 13.37 15.37
CA ARG A 205 -10.32 11.91 15.48
C ARG A 205 -9.85 11.25 14.20
N TRP A 206 -8.82 10.43 14.30
CA TRP A 206 -8.31 9.54 13.27
C TRP A 206 -8.26 8.12 13.79
N TYR A 207 -7.98 7.16 12.91
CA TYR A 207 -7.82 5.76 13.29
C TYR A 207 -6.59 5.17 12.61
N LEU A 208 -5.91 4.28 13.32
CA LEU A 208 -4.84 3.44 12.81
C LEU A 208 -5.39 2.06 12.49
N GLN A 209 -5.08 1.53 11.31
CA GLN A 209 -5.28 0.14 10.91
C GLN A 209 -4.08 -0.37 10.12
N TYR A 210 -3.87 -1.67 10.07
CA TYR A 210 -2.93 -2.25 9.12
C TYR A 210 -3.59 -2.53 7.78
N SER A 211 -2.79 -2.55 6.71
CA SER A 211 -3.25 -2.97 5.40
C SER A 211 -3.20 -4.50 5.29
N PRO A 212 -4.27 -5.17 4.85
CA PRO A 212 -4.26 -6.61 4.68
C PRO A 212 -3.35 -7.09 3.53
N TYR A 213 -2.87 -6.18 2.67
CA TYR A 213 -2.02 -6.52 1.53
C TYR A 213 -0.53 -6.54 1.83
N VAL A 214 -0.09 -5.92 2.92
CA VAL A 214 1.30 -5.92 3.43
C VAL A 214 2.33 -5.72 2.32
N TYR A 215 2.25 -4.59 1.62
CA TYR A 215 3.25 -4.27 0.58
C TYR A 215 4.66 -4.18 1.14
N TYR A 216 4.79 -3.73 2.39
CA TYR A 216 6.03 -3.68 3.19
C TYR A 216 5.70 -3.95 4.66
N ASN A 217 6.74 -4.09 5.49
CA ASN A 217 6.58 -4.44 6.90
C ASN A 217 5.72 -3.43 7.66
N GLU A 218 4.72 -3.93 8.37
CA GLU A 218 3.77 -3.12 9.17
C GLU A 218 3.09 -2.00 8.36
N HIS A 219 2.80 -2.26 7.08
CA HIS A 219 2.05 -1.32 6.24
C HIS A 219 0.73 -0.96 6.92
N CYS A 220 0.63 0.29 7.35
CA CYS A 220 -0.54 0.82 8.05
C CYS A 220 -1.20 1.97 7.28
N ILE A 221 -2.43 2.25 7.66
CA ILE A 221 -3.23 3.37 7.16
C ILE A 221 -3.72 4.16 8.37
N ALA A 222 -3.42 5.46 8.37
CA ALA A 222 -4.08 6.42 9.23
C ALA A 222 -5.24 7.02 8.42
N LEU A 223 -6.49 6.83 8.88
CA LEU A 223 -7.69 7.28 8.19
C LEU A 223 -8.46 8.29 9.04
N SER A 224 -9.02 9.32 8.39
CA SER A 224 -9.87 10.31 9.03
C SER A 224 -11.14 9.64 9.60
N GLY A 225 -11.57 10.07 10.78
CA GLY A 225 -12.87 9.68 11.34
C GLY A 225 -14.05 10.20 10.53
N GLU A 226 -13.83 11.16 9.63
CA GLU A 226 -14.83 11.73 8.75
C GLU A 226 -14.58 11.34 7.30
N HIS A 227 -15.63 10.92 6.59
CA HIS A 227 -15.56 10.68 5.15
C HIS A 227 -15.54 12.02 4.40
N ARG A 228 -14.36 12.55 4.19
CA ARG A 228 -14.10 13.81 3.47
C ARG A 228 -12.97 13.63 2.46
N PRO A 229 -12.95 14.39 1.34
CA PRO A 229 -11.88 14.31 0.36
C PRO A 229 -10.50 14.64 0.93
N MET A 230 -9.48 13.99 0.39
CA MET A 230 -8.08 14.31 0.66
C MET A 230 -7.74 15.73 0.23
N LYS A 231 -6.88 16.38 0.98
CA LYS A 231 -6.35 17.70 0.66
C LYS A 231 -4.94 17.85 1.21
N ILE A 232 -3.98 18.13 0.33
CA ILE A 232 -2.62 18.47 0.73
C ILE A 232 -2.59 19.95 1.14
N ASN A 233 -2.24 20.22 2.38
CA ASN A 233 -2.11 21.54 2.95
C ASN A 233 -1.31 21.48 4.25
N ARG A 234 -1.07 22.65 4.88
CA ARG A 234 -0.36 22.78 6.14
C ARG A 234 -0.92 21.87 7.25
N ALA A 235 -2.25 21.78 7.35
CA ALA A 235 -2.88 20.94 8.37
C ALA A 235 -2.57 19.44 8.16
N LEU A 236 -2.39 18.97 6.92
CA LEU A 236 -1.92 17.62 6.65
C LEU A 236 -0.47 17.44 7.12
N PHE A 237 0.42 18.40 6.83
CA PHE A 237 1.82 18.33 7.29
C PHE A 237 1.91 18.24 8.81
N GLU A 238 1.11 19.05 9.53
CA GLU A 238 1.02 18.98 11.01
C GLU A 238 0.54 17.61 11.49
N LYS A 239 -0.48 17.01 10.85
CA LYS A 239 -0.98 15.67 11.19
C LYS A 239 0.08 14.59 10.93
N MET A 240 0.86 14.71 9.86
CA MET A 240 1.98 13.79 9.59
C MET A 240 3.05 13.90 10.69
N LEU A 241 3.39 15.11 11.12
CA LEU A 241 4.34 15.35 12.22
C LEU A 241 3.79 14.87 13.57
N ASP A 242 2.47 14.97 13.80
CA ASP A 242 1.83 14.36 14.97
C ASP A 242 1.97 12.84 14.94
N PHE A 243 1.69 12.21 13.79
CA PHE A 243 1.78 10.75 13.64
C PHE A 243 3.17 10.23 13.97
N VAL A 244 4.23 10.84 13.43
CA VAL A 244 5.61 10.42 13.70
C VAL A 244 6.11 10.86 15.09
N THR A 245 5.35 11.66 15.82
CA THR A 245 5.55 11.93 17.24
C THR A 245 4.94 10.82 18.09
N ILE A 246 3.72 10.37 17.73
CA ILE A 246 3.02 9.26 18.38
C ILE A 246 3.74 7.92 18.12
N PHE A 247 4.21 7.70 16.88
CA PHE A 247 4.90 6.49 16.45
C PHE A 247 6.27 6.82 15.82
N PRO A 248 7.29 7.15 16.62
CA PRO A 248 8.57 7.66 16.12
C PRO A 248 9.40 6.64 15.32
N HIS A 249 9.04 5.36 15.38
CA HIS A 249 9.64 4.26 14.62
C HIS A 249 8.93 3.98 13.28
N TYR A 250 7.90 4.76 12.94
CA TYR A 250 7.18 4.71 11.68
C TYR A 250 7.49 5.93 10.81
N PHE A 251 7.39 5.75 9.50
CA PHE A 251 7.15 6.85 8.56
C PHE A 251 5.64 6.99 8.32
N ILE A 252 5.23 8.12 7.76
CA ILE A 252 3.88 8.37 7.25
C ILE A 252 3.96 9.21 5.98
N GLY A 253 3.15 8.89 4.97
CA GLY A 253 3.06 9.67 3.75
C GLY A 253 1.63 9.78 3.24
N SER A 254 1.37 10.77 2.42
CA SER A 254 0.09 10.95 1.73
C SER A 254 0.26 10.78 0.24
N ASN A 255 -0.69 10.13 -0.43
CA ASN A 255 -0.81 10.27 -1.87
C ASN A 255 -1.09 11.73 -2.23
N ALA A 256 -0.77 12.11 -3.45
CA ALA A 256 -1.16 13.41 -3.99
C ALA A 256 -2.69 13.53 -4.11
N ASP A 257 -3.22 14.75 -4.00
CA ASP A 257 -4.66 15.04 -3.99
C ASP A 257 -5.25 15.31 -5.38
N LEU A 258 -4.46 15.15 -6.45
CA LEU A 258 -4.92 15.25 -7.84
C LEU A 258 -4.98 13.87 -8.52
N PRO A 259 -5.89 13.67 -9.49
CA PRO A 259 -5.95 12.44 -10.27
C PRO A 259 -4.65 12.20 -11.06
N ILE A 260 -4.43 10.97 -11.56
CA ILE A 260 -3.26 10.53 -12.32
C ILE A 260 -2.02 10.35 -11.42
N VAL A 261 -1.69 11.32 -10.57
CA VAL A 261 -0.54 11.30 -9.65
C VAL A 261 -0.92 10.96 -8.21
N GLY A 262 -2.22 10.82 -7.93
CA GLY A 262 -2.77 10.43 -6.63
C GLY A 262 -3.05 8.94 -6.49
N GLY A 263 -3.51 8.56 -5.30
CA GLY A 263 -3.97 7.20 -5.01
C GLY A 263 -5.37 6.89 -5.57
N SER A 264 -5.82 5.66 -5.33
CA SER A 264 -7.11 5.17 -5.82
C SER A 264 -8.33 5.72 -5.05
N ILE A 265 -8.15 6.23 -3.83
CA ILE A 265 -9.22 6.74 -2.97
C ILE A 265 -8.89 8.19 -2.61
N LEU A 266 -9.39 9.13 -3.41
CA LEU A 266 -9.25 10.57 -3.15
C LEU A 266 -10.42 11.14 -2.32
N SER A 267 -11.51 10.38 -2.21
CA SER A 267 -12.76 10.81 -1.54
C SER A 267 -12.73 10.66 -0.02
N HIS A 268 -11.74 9.99 0.54
CA HIS A 268 -11.59 9.80 1.98
C HIS A 268 -10.16 10.14 2.40
N ASP A 269 -10.03 11.14 3.28
CA ASP A 269 -8.75 11.63 3.79
C ASP A 269 -8.02 10.53 4.58
N HIS A 270 -6.82 10.17 4.12
CA HIS A 270 -6.02 9.10 4.70
C HIS A 270 -4.54 9.25 4.35
N MET A 271 -3.71 8.64 5.17
CA MET A 271 -2.26 8.55 5.00
C MET A 271 -1.83 7.08 5.10
N GLN A 272 -0.69 6.74 4.53
CA GLN A 272 -0.09 5.40 4.61
C GLN A 272 1.27 5.48 5.30
N GLY A 273 1.54 4.56 6.20
CA GLY A 273 2.76 4.53 6.98
C GLY A 273 3.18 3.11 7.34
N GLY A 274 4.16 3.00 8.21
CA GLY A 274 4.65 1.71 8.70
C GLY A 274 6.12 1.73 9.09
N ARG A 275 6.65 0.57 9.44
CA ARG A 275 8.04 0.38 9.83
C ARG A 275 8.83 -0.20 8.65
N TYR A 276 9.23 0.65 7.74
CA TYR A 276 10.01 0.27 6.57
C TYR A 276 10.90 1.42 6.10
N GLU A 277 12.10 1.11 5.68
CA GLU A 277 13.07 2.06 5.14
C GLU A 277 13.19 1.88 3.62
N PHE A 278 12.68 2.85 2.87
CA PHE A 278 12.68 2.81 1.42
C PHE A 278 13.99 3.30 0.79
N ALA A 279 14.22 2.98 -0.48
CA ALA A 279 15.37 3.45 -1.23
C ALA A 279 15.48 4.99 -1.24
N MET A 280 14.37 5.70 -1.46
CA MET A 280 14.35 7.18 -1.43
C MET A 280 14.75 7.74 -0.06
N GLU A 281 14.42 7.04 1.03
CA GLU A 281 14.83 7.46 2.37
C GLU A 281 16.33 7.40 2.58
N ARG A 282 16.99 6.37 2.01
CA ARG A 282 18.46 6.17 2.04
C ARG A 282 19.20 7.08 1.09
N ALA A 283 18.52 7.62 0.07
CA ALA A 283 19.14 8.46 -0.96
C ALA A 283 19.77 9.73 -0.35
N GLU A 284 20.94 10.06 -0.85
CA GLU A 284 21.73 11.20 -0.39
C GLU A 284 21.15 12.54 -0.87
N ILE A 285 21.64 13.63 -0.31
CA ILE A 285 21.34 14.98 -0.78
C ILE A 285 22.31 15.30 -1.94
N ALA A 286 21.78 15.40 -3.16
CA ALA A 286 22.53 15.80 -4.34
C ALA A 286 22.98 17.27 -4.27
N ARG A 287 22.12 18.12 -3.67
CA ARG A 287 22.39 19.56 -3.58
C ARG A 287 21.72 20.16 -2.33
N ASN A 288 22.52 20.81 -1.48
CA ASN A 288 21.98 21.62 -0.38
C ASN A 288 21.36 22.90 -0.93
N ILE A 289 20.21 23.28 -0.37
CA ILE A 289 19.49 24.51 -0.68
C ILE A 289 19.09 25.19 0.62
N SER A 290 18.70 26.45 0.55
CA SER A 290 18.21 27.21 1.69
C SER A 290 17.05 28.11 1.28
N PHE A 291 16.21 28.47 2.24
CA PHE A 291 15.06 29.35 2.04
C PHE A 291 15.14 30.51 3.02
N ASP A 292 14.93 31.72 2.52
CA ASP A 292 15.00 32.95 3.30
C ASP A 292 13.93 32.93 4.41
N GLY A 293 14.35 33.16 5.67
CA GLY A 293 13.52 33.13 6.86
C GLY A 293 13.30 31.72 7.48
N PHE A 294 14.01 30.69 6.98
CA PHE A 294 13.95 29.30 7.47
C PHE A 294 15.35 28.74 7.74
N GLU A 295 16.24 29.55 8.31
CA GLU A 295 17.64 29.18 8.57
C GLU A 295 17.78 28.03 9.57
N ASN A 296 16.72 27.73 10.34
CA ASN A 296 16.62 26.60 11.27
C ASN A 296 16.09 25.31 10.60
N VAL A 297 15.83 25.32 9.29
CA VAL A 297 15.42 24.15 8.51
C VAL A 297 16.51 23.78 7.52
N GLU A 298 17.14 22.64 7.69
CA GLU A 298 18.04 22.06 6.68
C GLU A 298 17.20 21.63 5.48
N ALA A 299 17.61 22.05 4.27
CA ALA A 299 16.90 21.68 3.05
C ALA A 299 17.88 21.20 1.96
N GLY A 300 17.42 20.24 1.16
CA GLY A 300 18.23 19.69 0.06
C GLY A 300 17.40 19.01 -1.00
N ILE A 301 17.95 18.94 -2.21
CA ILE A 301 17.44 18.15 -3.33
C ILE A 301 18.00 16.74 -3.18
N VAL A 302 17.12 15.73 -3.17
CA VAL A 302 17.50 14.31 -3.00
C VAL A 302 18.00 13.74 -4.33
N GLU A 303 19.04 12.91 -4.27
CA GLU A 303 19.55 12.13 -5.42
C GLU A 303 18.57 10.98 -5.70
N TRP A 304 17.50 11.29 -6.43
CA TRP A 304 16.39 10.39 -6.69
C TRP A 304 15.79 10.65 -8.09
N PRO A 305 15.18 9.63 -8.76
CA PRO A 305 14.58 9.83 -10.09
C PRO A 305 13.47 10.88 -10.12
N LEU A 306 12.70 10.98 -9.02
CA LEU A 306 11.67 12.01 -8.87
C LEU A 306 12.26 13.27 -8.23
N SER A 307 11.55 14.40 -8.42
CA SER A 307 11.97 15.72 -7.93
C SER A 307 11.58 15.88 -6.45
N VAL A 308 12.53 15.67 -5.54
CA VAL A 308 12.29 15.63 -4.09
C VAL A 308 13.06 16.74 -3.40
N ILE A 309 12.33 17.55 -2.61
CA ILE A 309 12.93 18.49 -1.63
C ILE A 309 12.79 17.85 -0.25
N ARG A 310 13.92 17.61 0.41
CA ARG A 310 13.98 17.09 1.80
C ARG A 310 14.21 18.21 2.77
N LEU A 311 13.37 18.29 3.80
CA LEU A 311 13.44 19.24 4.90
C LEU A 311 13.75 18.52 6.20
N ARG A 312 14.62 19.09 7.04
CA ARG A 312 14.97 18.57 8.38
C ARG A 312 15.05 19.68 9.40
N SER A 313 14.39 19.52 10.54
CA SER A 313 14.52 20.41 11.70
C SER A 313 14.03 19.71 12.98
N ASP A 314 14.44 20.16 14.12
CA ASP A 314 13.81 19.88 15.42
C ASP A 314 12.56 20.74 15.66
N ASP A 315 12.43 21.86 14.95
CA ASP A 315 11.26 22.75 14.95
C ASP A 315 10.20 22.26 13.95
N ARG A 316 9.18 21.57 14.48
CA ARG A 316 8.06 21.07 13.66
C ARG A 316 7.22 22.18 13.03
N GLY A 317 7.11 23.35 13.68
CA GLY A 317 6.37 24.49 13.16
C GLY A 317 7.07 25.04 11.92
N ALA A 318 8.38 25.27 12.01
CA ALA A 318 9.19 25.75 10.88
C ALA A 318 9.16 24.81 9.68
N ILE A 319 9.21 23.48 9.90
CA ILE A 319 9.05 22.51 8.80
C ILE A 319 7.69 22.63 8.13
N ALA A 320 6.60 22.70 8.90
CA ALA A 320 5.24 22.80 8.38
C ALA A 320 5.01 24.10 7.60
N ASP A 321 5.55 25.22 8.12
CA ASP A 321 5.47 26.53 7.48
C ASP A 321 6.25 26.59 6.16
N LEU A 322 7.47 26.03 6.13
CA LEU A 322 8.26 25.96 4.90
C LEU A 322 7.61 25.00 3.87
N ALA A 323 7.08 23.86 4.32
CA ALA A 323 6.39 22.94 3.43
C ALA A 323 5.14 23.57 2.80
N GLU A 324 4.38 24.36 3.57
CA GLU A 324 3.23 25.11 3.03
C GLU A 324 3.65 26.21 2.06
N LYS A 325 4.74 26.93 2.34
CA LYS A 325 5.33 27.92 1.40
C LYS A 325 5.68 27.23 0.08
N ILE A 326 6.44 26.13 0.13
CA ILE A 326 6.85 25.37 -1.08
C ILE A 326 5.63 24.85 -1.85
N LEU A 327 4.63 24.30 -1.16
CA LEU A 327 3.39 23.80 -1.79
C LEU A 327 2.62 24.93 -2.48
N THR A 328 2.51 26.08 -1.82
CA THR A 328 1.77 27.23 -2.34
C THR A 328 2.43 27.78 -3.60
N GLU A 329 3.74 27.97 -3.55
CA GLU A 329 4.53 28.41 -4.72
C GLU A 329 4.46 27.36 -5.84
N TRP A 330 4.58 26.05 -5.52
CA TRP A 330 4.50 25.00 -6.51
C TRP A 330 3.15 24.97 -7.22
N ARG A 331 2.05 25.13 -6.51
CA ARG A 331 0.71 25.13 -7.10
C ARG A 331 0.49 26.24 -8.14
N GLY A 332 1.13 27.38 -7.98
CA GLY A 332 1.06 28.50 -8.91
C GLY A 332 2.18 28.52 -9.96
N TYR A 333 3.16 27.63 -9.88
CA TYR A 333 4.37 27.71 -10.66
C TYR A 333 4.22 27.20 -12.09
N THR A 334 4.62 28.02 -13.06
CA THR A 334 4.70 27.66 -14.47
C THR A 334 6.10 27.93 -15.00
N ASP A 335 6.74 26.92 -15.59
CA ASP A 335 8.00 26.99 -16.32
C ASP A 335 7.85 26.27 -17.66
N ALA A 336 7.47 26.99 -18.71
CA ALA A 336 7.25 26.41 -20.03
C ALA A 336 8.51 25.76 -20.62
N THR A 337 9.72 26.21 -20.19
CA THR A 337 10.99 25.63 -20.66
C THR A 337 11.23 24.22 -20.11
N ALA A 338 10.67 23.91 -18.96
CA ALA A 338 10.69 22.58 -18.33
C ALA A 338 9.37 21.81 -18.52
N PHE A 339 8.47 22.32 -19.36
CA PHE A 339 7.11 21.77 -19.58
C PHE A 339 6.27 21.68 -18.31
N VAL A 340 6.51 22.53 -17.32
CA VAL A 340 5.73 22.63 -16.09
C VAL A 340 4.67 23.71 -16.25
N PHE A 341 3.39 23.35 -16.11
CA PHE A 341 2.28 24.27 -16.15
C PHE A 341 1.44 24.08 -14.88
N ALA A 342 1.13 25.19 -14.20
CA ALA A 342 0.32 25.20 -12.99
C ALA A 342 -1.09 24.70 -13.24
N GLU A 343 -1.66 25.11 -14.40
CA GLU A 343 -3.02 24.79 -14.81
C GLU A 343 -3.18 24.81 -16.34
N THR A 344 -4.23 24.17 -16.82
CA THR A 344 -4.72 24.29 -18.20
C THR A 344 -6.23 24.47 -18.13
N ASP A 345 -6.75 25.57 -18.72
CA ASP A 345 -8.18 25.91 -18.71
C ASP A 345 -8.80 25.94 -17.30
N GLY A 346 -8.03 26.38 -16.30
CA GLY A 346 -8.43 26.45 -14.90
C GLY A 346 -8.38 25.11 -14.15
N VAL A 347 -7.89 24.03 -14.78
CA VAL A 347 -7.68 22.73 -14.13
C VAL A 347 -6.25 22.64 -13.58
N PRO A 348 -6.04 22.51 -12.26
CA PRO A 348 -4.74 22.50 -11.66
C PRO A 348 -3.95 21.21 -11.97
N HIS A 349 -2.63 21.34 -12.11
CA HIS A 349 -1.72 20.25 -12.41
C HIS A 349 -0.72 19.98 -11.29
N ASN A 350 -0.28 21.01 -10.56
CA ASN A 350 0.78 20.90 -9.57
C ASN A 350 0.25 20.48 -8.20
N THR A 351 0.89 19.49 -7.61
CA THR A 351 0.65 19.04 -6.24
C THR A 351 1.92 18.38 -5.68
N ILE A 352 1.86 17.88 -4.44
CA ILE A 352 2.98 17.24 -3.74
C ILE A 352 2.53 15.88 -3.19
N THR A 353 3.44 14.90 -3.21
CA THR A 353 3.36 13.67 -2.40
C THR A 353 4.30 13.85 -1.20
N PRO A 354 3.78 14.14 0.02
CA PRO A 354 4.61 14.37 1.20
C PRO A 354 4.86 13.08 1.96
N ILE A 355 6.08 12.92 2.55
CA ILE A 355 6.45 11.80 3.41
C ILE A 355 7.20 12.33 4.63
N ALA A 356 6.74 11.98 5.85
CA ALA A 356 7.35 12.39 7.10
C ALA A 356 7.90 11.20 7.89
N ARG A 357 9.02 11.41 8.60
CA ARG A 357 9.63 10.46 9.52
C ARG A 357 10.49 11.15 10.58
N ARG A 358 10.98 10.36 11.53
CA ARG A 358 11.98 10.83 12.50
C ARG A 358 13.39 10.44 12.04
N ARG A 359 14.35 11.34 12.25
CA ARG A 359 15.79 11.11 12.11
C ARG A 359 16.49 11.54 13.39
N GLY A 360 16.61 10.60 14.35
CA GLY A 360 17.00 10.94 15.71
C GLY A 360 16.01 11.95 16.32
N GLU A 361 16.52 13.06 16.81
CA GLU A 361 15.70 14.12 17.41
C GLU A 361 15.00 15.02 16.38
N LYS A 362 15.41 14.97 15.09
CA LYS A 362 14.82 15.81 14.05
C LYS A 362 13.61 15.16 13.38
N PHE A 363 12.69 15.99 12.96
CA PHE A 363 11.70 15.64 11.94
C PHE A 363 12.35 15.71 10.55
N GLU A 364 11.95 14.83 9.67
CA GLU A 364 12.31 14.85 8.25
C GLU A 364 11.03 14.78 7.43
N LEU A 365 10.89 15.70 6.47
CA LEU A 365 9.75 15.77 5.56
C LEU A 365 10.26 15.84 4.12
N ASP A 366 9.94 14.83 3.32
CA ASP A 366 10.19 14.81 1.88
C ASP A 366 8.97 15.36 1.14
N LEU A 367 9.18 16.32 0.26
CA LEU A 367 8.18 16.92 -0.60
C LEU A 367 8.48 16.50 -2.05
N VAL A 368 7.74 15.52 -2.56
CA VAL A 368 7.90 15.06 -3.93
C VAL A 368 6.99 15.87 -4.83
N LEU A 369 7.59 16.67 -5.71
CA LEU A 369 6.85 17.51 -6.65
C LEU A 369 6.16 16.64 -7.71
N ARG A 370 4.86 16.86 -7.91
CA ARG A 370 4.03 16.11 -8.86
C ARG A 370 3.30 17.06 -9.80
N ASN A 371 3.08 16.59 -11.02
CA ASN A 371 2.27 17.29 -12.00
C ASN A 371 1.50 16.29 -12.86
N ASN A 372 0.19 16.51 -13.09
CA ASN A 372 -0.71 15.58 -13.77
C ASN A 372 -1.08 15.99 -15.19
N ILE A 373 -0.34 16.93 -15.80
CA ILE A 373 -0.65 17.39 -17.16
C ILE A 373 -0.65 16.23 -18.16
N THR A 374 -1.57 16.27 -19.09
CA THR A 374 -1.69 15.31 -20.19
C THR A 374 -1.48 15.99 -21.53
N THR A 375 -1.06 15.23 -22.54
CA THR A 375 -0.97 15.65 -23.95
C THR A 375 -1.56 14.56 -24.83
N GLU A 376 -1.71 14.84 -26.14
CA GLU A 376 -2.13 13.81 -27.11
C GLU A 376 -1.15 12.64 -27.16
N GLU A 377 0.16 12.91 -27.01
CA GLU A 377 1.21 11.88 -26.95
C GLU A 377 1.18 11.10 -25.62
N HIS A 378 0.86 11.78 -24.52
CA HIS A 378 0.81 11.22 -23.17
C HIS A 378 -0.57 11.37 -22.52
N PRO A 379 -1.60 10.64 -23.00
CA PRO A 379 -2.98 10.80 -22.54
C PRO A 379 -3.21 10.30 -21.10
N LEU A 380 -2.26 9.51 -20.55
CA LEU A 380 -2.29 9.06 -19.15
C LEU A 380 -1.44 9.96 -18.22
N GLY A 381 -0.77 10.97 -18.76
CA GLY A 381 0.11 11.90 -18.04
C GLY A 381 1.51 11.99 -18.65
N VAL A 382 2.04 13.20 -18.73
CA VAL A 382 3.44 13.44 -19.16
C VAL A 382 4.42 12.89 -18.10
N TYR A 383 4.10 13.08 -16.83
CA TYR A 383 4.87 12.60 -15.68
C TYR A 383 4.25 11.31 -15.10
N HIS A 384 4.12 10.30 -15.97
CA HIS A 384 3.49 9.03 -15.75
C HIS A 384 4.26 7.96 -16.54
N PRO A 385 4.17 6.64 -16.19
CA PRO A 385 4.80 5.61 -17.01
C PRO A 385 4.44 5.72 -18.50
N HIS A 386 5.42 5.84 -19.36
CA HIS A 386 5.21 5.98 -20.80
C HIS A 386 4.81 4.63 -21.44
N ALA A 387 4.20 4.69 -22.62
CA ALA A 387 3.56 3.55 -23.28
C ALA A 387 4.53 2.38 -23.56
N ASP A 388 5.81 2.65 -23.78
CA ASP A 388 6.85 1.64 -23.99
C ASP A 388 7.14 0.77 -22.77
N LYS A 389 6.67 1.16 -21.58
CA LYS A 389 6.85 0.46 -20.30
C LYS A 389 5.56 -0.18 -19.77
N HIS A 390 4.43 0.00 -20.48
CA HIS A 390 3.11 -0.48 -20.02
C HIS A 390 2.99 -2.00 -19.97
N ASN A 391 3.87 -2.75 -20.61
CA ASN A 391 3.97 -4.19 -20.45
C ASN A 391 4.35 -4.60 -19.02
N ILE A 392 5.12 -3.75 -18.30
CA ILE A 392 5.53 -3.96 -16.91
C ILE A 392 4.67 -3.15 -15.95
N LYS A 393 4.59 -1.82 -16.10
CA LYS A 393 3.85 -0.91 -15.23
C LYS A 393 3.07 0.11 -16.04
N LYS A 394 1.75 0.07 -15.94
CA LYS A 394 0.84 1.03 -16.61
C LYS A 394 0.09 1.90 -15.60
N GLU A 395 -0.06 1.42 -14.39
CA GLU A 395 -0.82 2.07 -13.33
C GLU A 395 -0.09 3.33 -12.83
N ASN A 396 -0.84 4.23 -12.20
CA ASN A 396 -0.32 5.44 -11.58
C ASN A 396 0.82 5.14 -10.59
N ILE A 397 1.79 6.04 -10.51
CA ILE A 397 2.87 6.01 -9.53
C ILE A 397 2.37 6.73 -8.27
N GLY A 398 1.96 5.95 -7.29
CA GLY A 398 1.49 6.43 -5.98
C GLY A 398 2.63 6.54 -4.96
N LEU A 399 2.26 6.80 -3.70
CA LEU A 399 3.19 7.01 -2.58
C LEU A 399 4.27 5.92 -2.45
N ILE A 400 3.86 4.66 -2.54
CA ILE A 400 4.75 3.50 -2.31
C ILE A 400 5.80 3.41 -3.42
N GLU A 401 5.35 3.53 -4.67
CA GLU A 401 6.26 3.49 -5.82
C GLU A 401 7.20 4.69 -5.85
N VAL A 402 6.71 5.87 -5.49
CA VAL A 402 7.53 7.10 -5.37
C VAL A 402 8.72 6.88 -4.45
N MET A 403 8.56 6.12 -3.37
CA MET A 403 9.61 5.84 -2.40
C MET A 403 10.58 4.71 -2.82
N GLY A 404 10.32 4.02 -3.95
CA GLY A 404 11.22 3.01 -4.51
C GLY A 404 10.81 1.56 -4.24
N LEU A 405 9.51 1.30 -4.01
CA LEU A 405 8.98 -0.06 -3.99
C LEU A 405 7.99 -0.25 -5.14
N ALA A 406 8.37 -1.05 -6.12
CA ALA A 406 7.50 -1.42 -7.23
C ALA A 406 6.40 -2.38 -6.75
N VAL A 407 5.14 -1.97 -6.85
CA VAL A 407 3.99 -2.87 -6.71
C VAL A 407 3.51 -3.22 -8.10
N LEU A 408 3.84 -4.43 -8.55
CA LEU A 408 3.55 -4.92 -9.90
C LEU A 408 2.33 -5.85 -9.90
N PRO A 409 1.58 -5.90 -11.02
CA PRO A 409 0.37 -6.71 -11.11
C PRO A 409 0.65 -8.20 -11.13
N ALA A 410 -0.27 -9.01 -10.56
CA ALA A 410 -0.16 -10.46 -10.43
C ALA A 410 0.03 -11.19 -11.78
N ARG A 411 -0.53 -10.65 -12.87
CA ARG A 411 -0.38 -11.20 -14.24
C ARG A 411 1.09 -11.45 -14.61
N LEU A 412 2.02 -10.63 -14.16
CA LEU A 412 3.44 -10.73 -14.49
C LEU A 412 4.06 -12.06 -14.05
N LYS A 413 3.56 -12.71 -13.00
CA LYS A 413 4.02 -14.05 -12.61
C LYS A 413 3.86 -15.06 -13.74
N THR A 414 2.66 -15.14 -14.30
CA THR A 414 2.35 -16.07 -15.40
C THR A 414 3.01 -15.63 -16.70
N GLU A 415 2.96 -14.34 -17.01
CA GLU A 415 3.54 -13.77 -18.21
C GLU A 415 5.06 -13.99 -18.28
N MET A 416 5.80 -13.81 -17.16
CA MET A 416 7.25 -14.05 -17.12
C MET A 416 7.61 -15.53 -17.23
N ALA A 417 6.80 -16.44 -16.68
CA ALA A 417 7.01 -17.87 -16.86
C ALA A 417 6.85 -18.29 -18.34
N LEU A 418 5.79 -17.82 -19.00
CA LEU A 418 5.56 -18.06 -20.42
C LEU A 418 6.64 -17.43 -21.31
N LEU A 419 7.09 -16.23 -20.96
CA LEU A 419 8.15 -15.54 -21.66
C LEU A 419 9.49 -16.29 -21.54
N LYS A 420 9.83 -16.78 -20.35
CA LYS A 420 11.00 -17.65 -20.14
C LYS A 420 10.94 -18.89 -21.04
N GLU A 421 9.79 -19.57 -21.09
CA GLU A 421 9.60 -20.76 -21.95
C GLU A 421 9.78 -20.42 -23.44
N ALA A 422 9.17 -19.32 -23.90
CA ALA A 422 9.30 -18.86 -25.29
C ALA A 422 10.76 -18.52 -25.66
N ILE A 423 11.48 -17.81 -24.79
CA ILE A 423 12.90 -17.45 -25.00
C ILE A 423 13.76 -18.71 -25.12
N LEU A 424 13.61 -19.67 -24.20
CA LEU A 424 14.43 -20.88 -24.17
C LEU A 424 14.13 -21.81 -25.33
N SER A 425 12.89 -21.88 -25.83
CA SER A 425 12.50 -22.67 -26.98
C SER A 425 12.75 -21.98 -28.33
N GLY A 426 13.07 -20.69 -28.34
CA GLY A 426 13.20 -19.87 -29.56
C GLY A 426 11.86 -19.61 -30.26
N ALA A 427 10.74 -19.70 -29.51
CA ALA A 427 9.41 -19.39 -30.04
C ALA A 427 9.21 -17.90 -30.31
N ASP A 428 8.37 -17.57 -31.29
CA ASP A 428 8.00 -16.19 -31.58
C ASP A 428 7.08 -15.61 -30.49
N ILE A 429 7.61 -14.73 -29.66
CA ILE A 429 6.89 -14.08 -28.56
C ILE A 429 5.69 -13.26 -29.08
N SER A 430 5.79 -12.70 -30.30
CA SER A 430 4.73 -11.88 -30.88
C SER A 430 3.51 -12.70 -31.30
N ALA A 431 3.68 -13.99 -31.50
CA ALA A 431 2.63 -14.92 -31.90
C ALA A 431 1.73 -15.41 -30.74
N ASP A 432 2.16 -15.27 -29.49
CA ASP A 432 1.38 -15.64 -28.30
C ASP A 432 0.71 -14.39 -27.69
N GLU A 433 -0.62 -14.27 -27.85
CA GLU A 433 -1.40 -13.12 -27.34
C GLU A 433 -1.21 -12.85 -25.84
N ARG A 434 -0.87 -13.86 -25.05
CA ARG A 434 -0.67 -13.74 -23.59
C ARG A 434 0.58 -12.93 -23.26
N ILE A 435 1.62 -12.96 -24.12
CA ILE A 435 2.94 -12.37 -23.90
C ILE A 435 3.40 -11.43 -25.02
N SER A 436 2.66 -11.31 -26.12
CA SER A 436 3.01 -10.48 -27.29
C SER A 436 3.35 -9.03 -26.94
N LYS A 437 2.72 -8.45 -25.90
CA LYS A 437 3.03 -7.13 -25.39
C LYS A 437 4.47 -6.97 -24.87
N HIS A 438 5.16 -8.07 -24.55
CA HIS A 438 6.56 -8.08 -24.12
C HIS A 438 7.56 -8.23 -25.27
N ALA A 439 7.11 -8.52 -26.50
CA ALA A 439 8.00 -8.77 -27.63
C ALA A 439 8.95 -7.61 -27.90
N LYS A 440 8.42 -6.37 -28.02
CA LYS A 440 9.23 -5.19 -28.24
C LYS A 440 10.20 -4.90 -27.09
N TRP A 441 9.77 -5.15 -25.85
CA TRP A 441 10.60 -5.02 -24.65
C TRP A 441 11.74 -6.02 -24.65
N PHE A 442 11.49 -7.29 -24.99
CA PHE A 442 12.51 -8.34 -25.11
C PHE A 442 13.51 -8.02 -26.21
N GLU A 443 13.07 -7.56 -27.40
CA GLU A 443 13.94 -7.15 -28.50
C GLU A 443 15.00 -6.10 -28.09
N ALA A 444 14.70 -5.23 -27.12
CA ALA A 444 15.62 -4.20 -26.68
C ALA A 444 16.86 -4.71 -25.91
N PHE A 445 16.79 -5.96 -25.43
CA PHE A 445 17.90 -6.53 -24.64
C PHE A 445 18.31 -7.96 -25.04
N LYS A 446 17.59 -8.64 -25.93
CA LYS A 446 17.86 -10.04 -26.28
C LYS A 446 19.31 -10.33 -26.67
N ASP A 447 19.97 -9.39 -27.33
CA ASP A 447 21.35 -9.54 -27.80
C ASP A 447 22.40 -9.20 -26.73
N LYS A 448 21.98 -8.75 -25.54
CA LYS A 448 22.88 -8.39 -24.43
C LYS A 448 23.19 -9.57 -23.52
N TYR A 449 22.42 -10.64 -23.62
CA TYR A 449 22.48 -11.77 -22.71
C TYR A 449 22.57 -13.10 -23.45
N VAL A 450 23.10 -14.11 -22.75
CA VAL A 450 22.97 -15.52 -23.14
C VAL A 450 21.90 -16.12 -22.25
N PHE A 451 20.80 -16.58 -22.84
CA PHE A 451 19.68 -17.14 -22.10
C PHE A 451 19.88 -18.63 -21.88
N THR A 452 19.91 -19.06 -20.61
CA THR A 452 19.97 -20.46 -20.20
C THR A 452 18.81 -20.75 -19.24
N GLU A 453 18.51 -22.02 -19.02
CA GLU A 453 17.48 -22.43 -18.04
C GLU A 453 17.77 -21.86 -16.64
N ALA A 454 19.05 -21.73 -16.26
CA ALA A 454 19.48 -21.26 -14.96
C ALA A 454 19.37 -19.73 -14.82
N ASP A 455 19.67 -18.96 -15.89
CA ASP A 455 19.91 -17.51 -15.78
C ASP A 455 18.73 -16.66 -16.28
N THR A 456 17.86 -17.22 -17.13
CA THR A 456 16.79 -16.46 -17.81
C THR A 456 15.86 -15.75 -16.82
N GLU A 457 15.49 -16.41 -15.73
CA GLU A 457 14.61 -15.80 -14.73
C GLU A 457 15.24 -14.57 -14.05
N GLU A 458 16.51 -14.68 -13.66
CA GLU A 458 17.23 -13.55 -13.02
C GLU A 458 17.49 -12.40 -14.00
N ILE A 459 17.74 -12.71 -15.28
CA ILE A 459 17.85 -11.69 -16.34
C ILE A 459 16.51 -10.93 -16.46
N LEU A 460 15.38 -11.63 -16.53
CA LEU A 460 14.05 -11.03 -16.63
C LEU A 460 13.74 -10.17 -15.39
N LYS A 461 14.07 -10.63 -14.19
CA LYS A 461 13.94 -9.85 -12.94
C LYS A 461 14.77 -8.57 -12.98
N GLY A 462 16.00 -8.64 -13.49
CA GLY A 462 16.88 -7.49 -13.69
C GLY A 462 16.29 -6.47 -14.67
N GLU A 463 15.80 -6.93 -15.83
CA GLU A 463 15.21 -6.05 -16.84
C GLU A 463 13.86 -5.44 -16.39
N ILE A 464 13.08 -6.15 -15.54
CA ILE A 464 11.90 -5.58 -14.87
C ILE A 464 12.31 -4.45 -13.94
N GLY A 465 13.33 -4.65 -13.11
CA GLY A 465 13.84 -3.62 -12.20
C GLY A 465 14.34 -2.39 -12.92
N LYS A 466 15.09 -2.59 -13.99
CA LYS A 466 15.56 -1.51 -14.88
C LYS A 466 14.40 -0.74 -15.53
N THR A 467 13.37 -1.46 -15.97
CA THR A 467 12.17 -0.85 -16.54
C THR A 467 11.43 -0.03 -15.49
N PHE A 468 11.32 -0.51 -14.25
CA PHE A 468 10.69 0.25 -13.19
C PHE A 468 11.51 1.49 -12.78
N THR A 469 12.84 1.42 -12.79
CA THR A 469 13.70 2.61 -12.59
C THR A 469 13.39 3.66 -13.66
N ALA A 470 13.28 3.25 -14.92
CA ALA A 470 12.89 4.14 -16.01
C ALA A 470 11.46 4.71 -15.84
N VAL A 471 10.54 3.94 -15.29
CA VAL A 471 9.18 4.41 -14.90
C VAL A 471 9.26 5.52 -13.86
N LEU A 472 10.13 5.40 -12.85
CA LEU A 472 10.33 6.47 -11.87
C LEU A 472 10.92 7.73 -12.52
N CYS A 473 11.84 7.58 -13.49
CA CYS A 473 12.37 8.70 -14.27
C CYS A 473 11.29 9.37 -15.12
N ASP A 474 10.36 8.60 -15.72
CA ASP A 474 9.21 9.17 -16.43
C ASP A 474 8.35 10.01 -15.49
N ALA A 475 8.11 9.52 -14.26
CA ALA A 475 7.28 10.18 -13.25
C ALA A 475 7.94 11.44 -12.62
N GLY A 476 9.24 11.62 -12.75
CA GLY A 476 9.96 12.81 -12.28
C GLY A 476 9.62 14.05 -13.09
N VAL A 477 9.26 15.14 -12.42
CA VAL A 477 8.92 16.42 -13.07
C VAL A 477 10.18 17.06 -13.66
N TYR A 478 11.19 17.25 -12.85
CA TYR A 478 12.51 17.71 -13.31
C TYR A 478 13.40 16.49 -13.54
N LYS A 479 13.82 16.29 -14.79
CA LYS A 479 14.65 15.14 -15.17
C LYS A 479 16.06 15.25 -14.57
N ARG A 480 16.72 14.13 -14.37
CA ARG A 480 18.11 14.08 -13.87
C ARG A 480 19.10 14.38 -15.00
N THR A 481 18.97 15.57 -15.56
CA THR A 481 19.87 16.18 -16.57
C THR A 481 20.26 17.56 -16.08
N GLU A 482 21.31 18.14 -16.66
CA GLU A 482 21.77 19.49 -16.33
C GLU A 482 20.64 20.54 -16.48
N GLU A 483 19.84 20.44 -17.54
CA GLU A 483 18.71 21.33 -17.79
C GLU A 483 17.59 21.13 -16.76
N GLY A 484 17.32 19.87 -16.36
CA GLY A 484 16.29 19.56 -15.37
C GLY A 484 16.68 20.01 -13.95
N GLU A 485 17.95 19.87 -13.58
CA GLU A 485 18.48 20.38 -12.31
C GLU A 485 18.45 21.92 -12.26
N GLU A 486 18.83 22.58 -13.35
CA GLU A 486 18.71 24.03 -13.49
C GLU A 486 17.26 24.49 -13.38
N ALA A 487 16.30 23.77 -13.99
CA ALA A 487 14.88 24.05 -13.89
C ALA A 487 14.37 23.90 -12.44
N MET A 488 14.78 22.85 -11.74
CA MET A 488 14.45 22.68 -10.33
C MET A 488 15.01 23.82 -9.48
N MET A 489 16.23 24.30 -9.78
CA MET A 489 16.81 25.44 -9.08
C MET A 489 16.11 26.77 -9.41
N ARG A 490 15.50 26.93 -10.60
CA ARG A 490 14.63 28.09 -10.88
C ARG A 490 13.41 28.09 -9.98
N PHE A 491 12.78 26.92 -9.79
CA PHE A 491 11.66 26.79 -8.84
C PHE A 491 12.09 27.10 -7.40
N VAL A 492 13.24 26.56 -6.94
CA VAL A 492 13.73 26.85 -5.58
C VAL A 492 13.96 28.36 -5.37
N ARG A 493 14.57 29.06 -6.36
CA ARG A 493 14.74 30.53 -6.30
C ARG A 493 13.39 31.26 -6.31
N HIS A 494 12.44 30.79 -7.10
CA HIS A 494 11.08 31.36 -7.14
C HIS A 494 10.39 31.33 -5.77
N CYS A 495 10.60 30.26 -4.97
CA CYS A 495 10.08 30.20 -3.60
C CYS A 495 10.57 31.33 -2.69
N ASP A 496 11.69 31.96 -3.02
CA ASP A 496 12.25 33.14 -2.30
C ASP A 496 12.00 34.46 -3.01
N GLY A 497 11.20 34.46 -4.07
CA GLY A 497 10.91 35.67 -4.86
C GLY A 497 12.11 36.16 -5.67
N LYS A 498 13.05 35.27 -6.04
CA LYS A 498 14.30 35.56 -6.76
C LYS A 498 14.25 35.11 -8.21
#